data_94fc033a9295af92798703d13bdf9c52
#
_entry.id   94fc033a9295af92798703d13bdf9c52
#
_cell.length_a   1.000
_cell.length_b   1.000
_cell.length_c   1.000
_cell.angle_alpha   90.00
_cell.angle_beta   90.00
_cell.angle_gamma   90.00
#
_symmetry.space_group_name_H-M   'P 1'
#
loop_
_entity.id
_entity.type
_entity.pdbx_description
1 polymer ?
#
loop_
_entity_poly.entity_id
_entity_poly.type
_entity_poly.pdbx_seq_one_letter_code
_entity_poly.pdbx_strand_id
1 'polypeptide(L)'
;MTLRRLVLLRHGQTDHNVERRMQGHFDAELTAEGRAQAAAVAPGIAALGPDRLISSDLRRAVDTATVIGAAVGLDVKVDPRLRETHLGQWQGRTIAEIEAGWPGAIAEWRSDPAWAPPGGESRIEVVRRSRPVIDELDEEYSDNPEGIVVVVAHGGMIAGLVCGLLGLPISTWPSIGGMANCHWAALARRADHPRWRLSGYNVGYDVEP
;
A
#
# COMPACT_ATOMS: atom_id res chain seq x y z
N MET A 1 11.87 22.32 -0.51
CA MET A 1 10.48 22.24 -1.02
C MET A 1 10.24 20.80 -1.34
N THR A 2 9.01 20.31 -1.42
CA THR A 2 8.79 18.88 -1.13
C THR A 2 7.50 18.44 -1.78
N LEU A 3 7.36 17.14 -2.05
CA LEU A 3 6.15 16.51 -2.56
C LEU A 3 4.90 16.97 -1.76
N ARG A 4 3.89 17.53 -2.44
CA ARG A 4 2.69 18.09 -1.79
C ARG A 4 1.73 17.04 -1.29
N ARG A 5 1.49 16.01 -2.11
CA ARG A 5 0.53 14.94 -1.82
C ARG A 5 1.06 13.58 -2.23
N LEU A 6 0.88 12.62 -1.35
CA LEU A 6 1.15 11.21 -1.59
C LEU A 6 -0.16 10.42 -1.50
N VAL A 7 -0.46 9.65 -2.53
CA VAL A 7 -1.61 8.74 -2.58
C VAL A 7 -1.09 7.31 -2.61
N LEU A 8 -1.44 6.52 -1.62
CA LEU A 8 -1.06 5.12 -1.49
C LEU A 8 -2.27 4.25 -1.79
N LEU A 9 -2.32 3.65 -2.97
CA LEU A 9 -3.45 2.88 -3.48
C LEU A 9 -3.18 1.38 -3.36
N ARG A 10 -4.12 0.64 -2.79
CA ARG A 10 -4.06 -0.83 -2.77
C ARG A 10 -4.48 -1.37 -4.14
N HIS A 11 -3.80 -2.43 -4.61
CA HIS A 11 -4.14 -3.16 -5.83
C HIS A 11 -5.58 -3.67 -5.84
N GLY A 12 -6.12 -3.96 -7.03
CA GLY A 12 -7.42 -4.57 -7.23
C GLY A 12 -7.51 -6.02 -6.71
N GLN A 13 -8.71 -6.57 -6.68
CA GLN A 13 -8.99 -7.92 -6.17
C GLN A 13 -8.23 -9.00 -6.95
N THR A 14 -7.73 -10.01 -6.21
CA THR A 14 -7.13 -11.25 -6.71
C THR A 14 -7.91 -12.46 -6.20
N ASP A 15 -7.69 -13.67 -6.77
CA ASP A 15 -8.31 -14.90 -6.26
C ASP A 15 -7.96 -15.16 -4.79
N HIS A 16 -6.73 -14.87 -4.36
CA HIS A 16 -6.35 -14.96 -2.95
C HIS A 16 -7.16 -14.04 -2.04
N ASN A 17 -7.60 -12.88 -2.53
CA ASN A 17 -8.51 -12.02 -1.75
C ASN A 17 -9.89 -12.67 -1.61
N VAL A 18 -10.42 -13.26 -2.69
CA VAL A 18 -11.70 -13.98 -2.69
C VAL A 18 -11.66 -15.17 -1.72
N GLU A 19 -10.58 -15.96 -1.79
CA GLU A 19 -10.37 -17.13 -0.95
C GLU A 19 -9.89 -16.80 0.47
N ARG A 20 -9.66 -15.51 0.80
CA ARG A 20 -9.13 -15.04 2.08
C ARG A 20 -7.79 -15.67 2.45
N ARG A 21 -6.91 -15.89 1.46
CA ARG A 21 -5.55 -16.37 1.62
C ARG A 21 -4.56 -15.21 1.77
N MET A 22 -3.60 -15.39 2.64
CA MET A 22 -2.49 -14.46 2.87
C MET A 22 -1.52 -14.53 1.69
N GLN A 23 -1.46 -13.49 0.86
CA GLN A 23 -0.68 -13.54 -0.39
C GLN A 23 0.82 -13.35 -0.18
N GLY A 24 1.20 -12.33 0.61
CA GLY A 24 2.60 -11.94 0.72
C GLY A 24 3.20 -11.63 -0.67
N HIS A 25 4.32 -12.31 -0.99
CA HIS A 25 5.02 -12.16 -2.26
C HIS A 25 4.53 -13.13 -3.37
N PHE A 26 3.50 -13.96 -3.15
CA PHE A 26 2.92 -14.73 -4.24
C PHE A 26 2.40 -13.78 -5.32
N ASP A 27 2.80 -14.06 -6.57
CA ASP A 27 2.52 -13.22 -7.71
C ASP A 27 1.18 -13.62 -8.36
N ALA A 28 0.09 -13.16 -7.77
CA ALA A 28 -1.27 -13.41 -8.22
C ALA A 28 -1.73 -12.34 -9.23
N GLU A 29 -2.55 -12.77 -10.18
CA GLU A 29 -3.22 -11.89 -11.15
C GLU A 29 -4.48 -11.24 -10.54
N LEU A 30 -4.93 -10.15 -11.18
CA LEU A 30 -6.22 -9.56 -10.87
C LEU A 30 -7.35 -10.47 -11.38
N THR A 31 -8.42 -10.58 -10.60
CA THR A 31 -9.70 -11.13 -11.09
C THR A 31 -10.36 -10.19 -12.11
N ALA A 32 -11.44 -10.62 -12.75
CA ALA A 32 -12.26 -9.72 -13.56
C ALA A 32 -12.79 -8.53 -12.74
N GLU A 33 -13.22 -8.80 -11.50
CA GLU A 33 -13.64 -7.77 -10.54
C GLU A 33 -12.48 -6.84 -10.18
N GLY A 34 -11.27 -7.36 -9.94
CA GLY A 34 -10.10 -6.53 -9.64
C GLY A 34 -9.74 -5.57 -10.78
N ARG A 35 -9.89 -6.01 -12.02
CA ARG A 35 -9.72 -5.13 -13.19
C ARG A 35 -10.83 -4.09 -13.28
N ALA A 36 -12.07 -4.45 -12.99
CA ALA A 36 -13.19 -3.51 -12.93
C ALA A 36 -12.99 -2.45 -11.83
N GLN A 37 -12.51 -2.86 -10.65
CA GLN A 37 -12.16 -1.95 -9.55
C GLN A 37 -11.05 -0.96 -9.95
N ALA A 38 -10.01 -1.44 -10.65
CA ALA A 38 -8.94 -0.56 -11.15
C ALA A 38 -9.46 0.46 -12.15
N ALA A 39 -10.38 0.05 -13.06
CA ALA A 39 -11.02 0.96 -14.00
C ALA A 39 -11.95 1.97 -13.30
N ALA A 40 -12.68 1.54 -12.27
CA ALA A 40 -13.59 2.40 -11.53
C ALA A 40 -12.87 3.47 -10.70
N VAL A 41 -11.70 3.16 -10.11
CA VAL A 41 -10.93 4.11 -9.33
C VAL A 41 -10.14 5.10 -10.19
N ALA A 42 -9.82 4.75 -11.43
CA ALA A 42 -8.95 5.53 -12.32
C ALA A 42 -9.43 6.98 -12.56
N PRO A 43 -10.72 7.27 -12.78
CA PRO A 43 -11.20 8.66 -12.92
C PRO A 43 -10.96 9.50 -11.66
N GLY A 44 -11.17 8.93 -10.46
CA GLY A 44 -10.91 9.60 -9.19
C GLY A 44 -9.42 9.92 -9.01
N ILE A 45 -8.54 8.99 -9.39
CA ILE A 45 -7.09 9.24 -9.38
C ILE A 45 -6.71 10.30 -10.42
N ALA A 46 -7.28 10.25 -11.62
CA ALA A 46 -7.03 11.25 -12.67
C ALA A 46 -7.44 12.66 -12.24
N ALA A 47 -8.56 12.80 -11.52
CA ALA A 47 -9.02 14.09 -10.99
C ALA A 47 -8.06 14.72 -9.97
N LEU A 48 -7.18 13.92 -9.35
CA LEU A 48 -6.14 14.44 -8.45
C LEU A 48 -5.00 15.10 -9.23
N GLY A 49 -4.83 14.83 -10.53
CA GLY A 49 -3.77 15.36 -11.37
C GLY A 49 -2.37 14.87 -10.95
N PRO A 50 -2.13 13.55 -10.89
CA PRO A 50 -0.81 13.05 -10.49
C PRO A 50 0.27 13.37 -11.54
N ASP A 51 1.48 13.66 -11.05
CA ASP A 51 2.66 13.88 -11.90
C ASP A 51 3.48 12.61 -12.07
N ARG A 52 3.31 11.64 -11.18
CA ARG A 52 4.07 10.40 -11.20
C ARG A 52 3.25 9.22 -10.67
N LEU A 53 3.45 8.08 -11.32
CA LEU A 53 2.85 6.82 -10.95
C LEU A 53 3.95 5.78 -10.70
N ILE A 54 3.97 5.22 -9.48
CA ILE A 54 4.92 4.19 -9.07
C ILE A 54 4.15 2.97 -8.60
N SER A 55 4.68 1.78 -8.81
CA SER A 55 4.06 0.53 -8.40
C SER A 55 5.05 -0.41 -7.71
N SER A 56 4.56 -1.23 -6.79
CA SER A 56 5.21 -2.50 -6.48
C SER A 56 5.38 -3.32 -7.76
N ASP A 57 6.42 -4.14 -7.82
CA ASP A 57 6.70 -5.03 -8.96
C ASP A 57 5.84 -6.31 -8.97
N LEU A 58 5.03 -6.57 -7.93
CA LEU A 58 4.11 -7.70 -7.92
C LEU A 58 2.97 -7.45 -8.93
N ARG A 59 2.69 -8.45 -9.77
CA ARG A 59 1.82 -8.38 -10.93
C ARG A 59 0.48 -7.70 -10.66
N ARG A 60 -0.21 -8.06 -9.58
CA ARG A 60 -1.48 -7.43 -9.17
C ARG A 60 -1.40 -5.91 -9.00
N ALA A 61 -0.25 -5.40 -8.50
CA ALA A 61 -0.02 -3.97 -8.36
C ALA A 61 0.32 -3.33 -9.71
N VAL A 62 1.17 -3.96 -10.50
CA VAL A 62 1.54 -3.50 -11.85
C VAL A 62 0.31 -3.45 -12.76
N ASP A 63 -0.52 -4.50 -12.77
CA ASP A 63 -1.74 -4.55 -13.58
C ASP A 63 -2.72 -3.43 -13.17
N THR A 64 -2.89 -3.19 -11.87
CA THR A 64 -3.70 -2.08 -11.36
C THR A 64 -3.13 -0.73 -11.80
N ALA A 65 -1.82 -0.53 -11.62
CA ALA A 65 -1.13 0.70 -12.01
C ALA A 65 -1.19 0.95 -13.51
N THR A 66 -1.12 -0.09 -14.35
CA THR A 66 -1.22 0.01 -15.81
C THR A 66 -2.58 0.58 -16.23
N VAL A 67 -3.67 0.12 -15.62
CA VAL A 67 -5.01 0.66 -15.90
C VAL A 67 -5.09 2.14 -15.52
N ILE A 68 -4.55 2.51 -14.37
CA ILE A 68 -4.52 3.90 -13.91
C ILE A 68 -3.62 4.74 -14.80
N GLY A 69 -2.41 4.25 -15.13
CA GLY A 69 -1.46 4.93 -16.00
C GLY A 69 -2.05 5.30 -17.37
N ALA A 70 -2.82 4.38 -17.95
CA ALA A 70 -3.54 4.66 -19.21
C ALA A 70 -4.57 5.80 -19.06
N ALA A 71 -5.24 5.89 -17.91
CA ALA A 71 -6.24 6.93 -17.65
C ALA A 71 -5.64 8.32 -17.38
N VAL A 72 -4.45 8.35 -16.75
CA VAL A 72 -3.76 9.61 -16.37
C VAL A 72 -2.67 10.04 -17.38
N GLY A 73 -2.35 9.20 -18.36
CA GLY A 73 -1.31 9.48 -19.35
C GLY A 73 0.12 9.40 -18.78
N LEU A 74 0.36 8.55 -17.78
CA LEU A 74 1.66 8.38 -17.13
C LEU A 74 2.21 6.97 -17.28
N ASP A 75 3.52 6.87 -17.48
CA ASP A 75 4.23 5.61 -17.41
C ASP A 75 4.35 5.11 -15.96
N VAL A 76 4.22 3.80 -15.77
CA VAL A 76 4.38 3.16 -14.48
C VAL A 76 5.86 2.90 -14.20
N LYS A 77 6.42 3.50 -13.15
CA LYS A 77 7.72 3.12 -12.61
C LYS A 77 7.54 2.02 -11.57
N VAL A 78 8.42 1.03 -11.58
CA VAL A 78 8.32 -0.13 -10.68
C VAL A 78 9.44 -0.11 -9.66
N ASP A 79 9.10 -0.35 -8.38
CA ASP A 79 10.08 -0.46 -7.28
C ASP A 79 9.75 -1.67 -6.38
N PRO A 80 10.65 -2.68 -6.30
CA PRO A 80 10.43 -3.88 -5.48
C PRO A 80 10.42 -3.60 -3.97
N ARG A 81 10.92 -2.45 -3.52
CA ARG A 81 10.83 -2.02 -2.11
C ARG A 81 9.38 -1.75 -1.67
N LEU A 82 8.43 -1.65 -2.63
CA LEU A 82 7.00 -1.44 -2.39
C LEU A 82 6.19 -2.74 -2.31
N ARG A 83 6.83 -3.92 -2.34
CA ARG A 83 6.15 -5.22 -2.17
C ARG A 83 5.39 -5.29 -0.84
N GLU A 84 4.38 -6.17 -0.82
CA GLU A 84 3.68 -6.54 0.41
C GLU A 84 4.64 -7.16 1.44
N THR A 85 4.22 -7.30 2.68
CA THR A 85 4.92 -8.08 3.70
C THR A 85 5.25 -9.46 3.17
N HIS A 86 6.52 -9.86 3.22
CA HIS A 86 6.88 -11.25 2.98
C HIS A 86 6.37 -12.11 4.14
N LEU A 87 5.40 -12.97 3.87
CA LEU A 87 4.72 -13.74 4.91
C LEU A 87 5.35 -15.12 5.17
N GLY A 88 6.51 -15.40 4.55
CA GLY A 88 7.22 -16.63 4.76
C GLY A 88 6.35 -17.86 4.57
N GLN A 89 6.30 -18.72 5.59
CA GLN A 89 5.54 -19.98 5.56
C GLN A 89 4.00 -19.77 5.57
N TRP A 90 3.52 -18.55 5.78
CA TRP A 90 2.08 -18.26 5.77
C TRP A 90 1.55 -17.91 4.37
N GLN A 91 2.42 -17.69 3.40
CA GLN A 91 2.01 -17.37 2.03
C GLN A 91 1.11 -18.46 1.43
N GLY A 92 -0.01 -18.05 0.84
CA GLY A 92 -1.02 -18.95 0.26
C GLY A 92 -1.95 -19.61 1.27
N ARG A 93 -1.76 -19.44 2.58
CA ARG A 93 -2.60 -20.04 3.63
C ARG A 93 -3.76 -19.13 4.02
N THR A 94 -4.83 -19.75 4.43
CA THR A 94 -5.94 -19.06 5.15
C THR A 94 -5.57 -18.86 6.61
N ILE A 95 -6.28 -17.96 7.30
CA ILE A 95 -6.10 -17.75 8.75
C ILE A 95 -6.32 -19.06 9.54
N ALA A 96 -7.32 -19.87 9.14
CA ALA A 96 -7.59 -21.14 9.81
C ALA A 96 -6.44 -22.15 9.64
N GLU A 97 -5.84 -22.23 8.45
CA GLU A 97 -4.67 -23.08 8.20
C GLU A 97 -3.41 -22.60 8.96
N ILE A 98 -3.27 -21.28 9.14
CA ILE A 98 -2.19 -20.71 9.94
C ILE A 98 -2.40 -21.03 11.42
N GLU A 99 -3.59 -20.78 11.98
CA GLU A 99 -3.90 -21.08 13.39
C GLU A 99 -3.77 -22.58 13.72
N ALA A 100 -4.06 -23.48 12.76
CA ALA A 100 -3.84 -24.91 12.93
C ALA A 100 -2.35 -25.28 13.05
N GLY A 101 -1.46 -24.59 12.33
CA GLY A 101 -0.03 -24.83 12.36
C GLY A 101 0.73 -24.02 13.42
N TRP A 102 0.23 -22.84 13.76
CA TRP A 102 0.84 -21.88 14.72
C TRP A 102 -0.25 -21.25 15.60
N PRO A 103 -0.77 -21.98 16.61
CA PRO A 103 -1.85 -21.49 17.46
C PRO A 103 -1.51 -20.15 18.15
N GLY A 104 -2.38 -19.16 18.01
CA GLY A 104 -2.21 -17.83 18.60
C GLY A 104 -1.33 -16.85 17.80
N ALA A 105 -0.61 -17.32 16.78
CA ALA A 105 0.36 -16.51 16.05
C ALA A 105 -0.29 -15.35 15.26
N ILE A 106 -1.53 -15.50 14.79
CA ILE A 106 -2.26 -14.39 14.13
C ILE A 106 -2.54 -13.25 15.10
N ALA A 107 -2.88 -13.56 16.36
CA ALA A 107 -3.10 -12.54 17.38
C ALA A 107 -1.80 -11.78 17.70
N GLU A 108 -0.69 -12.49 17.87
CA GLU A 108 0.63 -11.88 18.09
C GLU A 108 1.02 -11.00 16.91
N TRP A 109 0.97 -11.52 15.70
CA TRP A 109 1.28 -10.76 14.48
C TRP A 109 0.43 -9.50 14.31
N ARG A 110 -0.85 -9.54 14.72
CA ARG A 110 -1.74 -8.37 14.67
C ARG A 110 -1.41 -7.34 15.73
N SER A 111 -0.98 -7.76 16.90
CA SER A 111 -0.74 -6.87 18.06
C SER A 111 0.68 -6.32 18.12
N ASP A 112 1.67 -7.04 17.62
CA ASP A 112 3.07 -6.64 17.66
C ASP A 112 3.66 -6.36 16.25
N PRO A 113 3.94 -5.11 15.90
CA PRO A 113 4.58 -4.77 14.62
C PRO A 113 6.02 -5.30 14.45
N ALA A 114 6.68 -5.72 15.52
CA ALA A 114 8.01 -6.32 15.45
C ALA A 114 7.97 -7.84 15.22
N TRP A 115 6.82 -8.47 15.43
CA TRP A 115 6.65 -9.90 15.21
C TRP A 115 6.60 -10.23 13.72
N ALA A 116 7.31 -11.27 13.29
CA ALA A 116 7.37 -11.74 11.90
C ALA A 116 6.87 -13.18 11.77
N PRO A 117 6.12 -13.52 10.72
CA PRO A 117 5.82 -14.92 10.39
C PRO A 117 7.10 -15.73 10.18
N PRO A 118 7.09 -17.05 10.42
CA PRO A 118 8.28 -17.90 10.19
C PRO A 118 8.84 -17.75 8.77
N GLY A 119 10.08 -17.24 8.66
CA GLY A 119 10.75 -16.94 7.38
C GLY A 119 10.20 -15.72 6.64
N GLY A 120 9.43 -14.88 7.32
CA GLY A 120 8.85 -13.66 6.76
C GLY A 120 9.44 -12.37 7.32
N GLU A 121 8.76 -11.25 7.07
CA GLU A 121 9.10 -9.90 7.52
C GLU A 121 8.13 -9.44 8.62
N SER A 122 8.63 -8.66 9.56
CA SER A 122 7.82 -7.83 10.46
C SER A 122 7.32 -6.55 9.74
N ARG A 123 6.28 -5.91 10.28
CA ARG A 123 5.81 -4.61 9.76
C ARG A 123 6.89 -3.53 9.83
N ILE A 124 7.75 -3.57 10.85
CA ILE A 124 8.89 -2.65 10.99
C ILE A 124 9.86 -2.81 9.83
N GLU A 125 10.19 -4.05 9.45
CA GLU A 125 11.09 -4.32 8.32
C GLU A 125 10.49 -3.87 6.99
N VAL A 126 9.20 -4.08 6.78
CA VAL A 126 8.47 -3.58 5.60
C VAL A 126 8.59 -2.06 5.51
N VAL A 127 8.36 -1.33 6.60
CA VAL A 127 8.50 0.14 6.63
C VAL A 127 9.95 0.55 6.41
N ARG A 128 10.91 -0.15 6.98
CA ARG A 128 12.34 0.14 6.80
C ARG A 128 12.76 0.08 5.33
N ARG A 129 12.22 -0.85 4.52
CA ARG A 129 12.53 -0.94 3.10
C ARG A 129 11.70 -0.04 2.20
N SER A 130 10.44 0.27 2.57
CA SER A 130 9.54 1.04 1.72
C SER A 130 9.65 2.56 1.94
N ARG A 131 9.93 3.00 3.15
CA ARG A 131 10.04 4.43 3.47
C ARG A 131 11.09 5.18 2.65
N PRO A 132 12.31 4.64 2.40
CA PRO A 132 13.30 5.31 1.57
C PRO A 132 12.79 5.68 0.18
N VAL A 133 11.87 4.92 -0.41
CA VAL A 133 11.25 5.26 -1.71
C VAL A 133 10.51 6.59 -1.62
N ILE A 134 9.80 6.82 -0.52
CA ILE A 134 9.06 8.08 -0.32
C ILE A 134 10.01 9.24 0.01
N ASP A 135 11.05 8.98 0.80
CA ASP A 135 12.06 9.99 1.13
C ASP A 135 12.83 10.42 -0.12
N GLU A 136 13.20 9.50 -1.01
CA GLU A 136 13.82 9.77 -2.34
C GLU A 136 12.90 10.61 -3.24
N LEU A 137 11.62 10.24 -3.31
CA LEU A 137 10.62 11.02 -4.03
C LEU A 137 10.48 12.45 -3.46
N ASP A 138 10.48 12.58 -2.16
CA ASP A 138 10.38 13.87 -1.49
C ASP A 138 11.58 14.77 -1.84
N GLU A 139 12.78 14.20 -1.96
CA GLU A 139 13.98 14.90 -2.42
C GLU A 139 13.90 15.30 -3.90
N GLU A 140 13.43 14.39 -4.78
CA GLU A 140 13.25 14.67 -6.20
C GLU A 140 12.25 15.81 -6.47
N TYR A 141 11.25 15.98 -5.61
CA TYR A 141 10.27 17.06 -5.71
C TYR A 141 10.68 18.34 -4.98
N SER A 142 11.94 18.47 -4.57
CA SER A 142 12.45 19.66 -3.87
C SER A 142 12.17 20.98 -4.62
N ASP A 143 12.20 20.93 -5.94
CA ASP A 143 11.99 22.09 -6.83
C ASP A 143 10.54 22.22 -7.36
N ASN A 144 9.68 21.22 -7.12
CA ASN A 144 8.25 21.24 -7.49
C ASN A 144 7.35 20.97 -6.29
N PRO A 145 6.98 22.01 -5.50
CA PRO A 145 6.21 21.84 -4.24
C PRO A 145 4.74 21.49 -4.46
N GLU A 146 4.25 21.45 -5.67
CA GLU A 146 2.87 21.11 -6.01
C GLU A 146 2.70 19.65 -6.47
N GLY A 147 3.78 18.86 -6.49
CA GLY A 147 3.79 17.50 -7.01
C GLY A 147 2.85 16.55 -6.27
N ILE A 148 2.20 15.67 -7.02
CA ILE A 148 1.31 14.62 -6.54
C ILE A 148 1.82 13.29 -7.06
N VAL A 149 2.17 12.37 -6.16
CA VAL A 149 2.62 11.03 -6.51
C VAL A 149 1.58 9.99 -6.08
N VAL A 150 1.27 9.08 -6.99
CA VAL A 150 0.47 7.89 -6.71
C VAL A 150 1.38 6.67 -6.65
N VAL A 151 1.24 5.90 -5.57
CA VAL A 151 1.95 4.64 -5.35
C VAL A 151 0.92 3.51 -5.29
N VAL A 152 0.99 2.57 -6.23
CA VAL A 152 0.14 1.37 -6.21
C VAL A 152 0.86 0.24 -5.51
N ALA A 153 0.28 -0.25 -4.42
CA ALA A 153 0.93 -1.21 -3.54
C ALA A 153 -0.07 -2.14 -2.83
N HIS A 154 0.14 -2.46 -1.55
CA HIS A 154 -0.54 -3.54 -0.85
C HIS A 154 -1.05 -3.09 0.52
N GLY A 155 -2.10 -3.74 1.00
CA GLY A 155 -2.81 -3.31 2.21
C GLY A 155 -1.96 -3.30 3.48
N GLY A 156 -1.18 -4.34 3.72
CA GLY A 156 -0.32 -4.44 4.92
C GLY A 156 0.86 -3.46 4.86
N MET A 157 1.51 -3.36 3.70
CA MET A 157 2.60 -2.42 3.49
C MET A 157 2.13 -0.97 3.65
N ILE A 158 1.01 -0.59 3.01
CA ILE A 158 0.47 0.77 3.12
C ILE A 158 0.14 1.13 4.56
N ALA A 159 -0.53 0.23 5.31
CA ALA A 159 -0.86 0.48 6.71
C ALA A 159 0.38 0.78 7.56
N GLY A 160 1.43 -0.03 7.41
CA GLY A 160 2.71 0.20 8.09
C GLY A 160 3.40 1.49 7.65
N LEU A 161 3.47 1.72 6.33
CA LEU A 161 4.12 2.92 5.77
C LEU A 161 3.43 4.21 6.23
N VAL A 162 2.10 4.24 6.28
CA VAL A 162 1.33 5.38 6.82
C VAL A 162 1.73 5.64 8.28
N CYS A 163 1.79 4.60 9.12
CA CYS A 163 2.24 4.75 10.51
C CYS A 163 3.66 5.36 10.60
N GLY A 164 4.58 4.84 9.79
CA GLY A 164 5.97 5.34 9.74
C GLY A 164 6.09 6.78 9.26
N LEU A 165 5.32 7.17 8.23
CA LEU A 165 5.32 8.53 7.69
C LEU A 165 4.70 9.54 8.67
N LEU A 166 3.69 9.14 9.43
CA LEU A 166 3.07 9.96 10.46
C LEU A 166 3.91 10.05 11.74
N GLY A 167 4.97 9.26 11.86
CA GLY A 167 5.81 9.20 13.07
C GLY A 167 5.07 8.64 14.29
N LEU A 168 4.10 7.73 14.07
CA LEU A 168 3.33 7.14 15.16
C LEU A 168 4.22 6.22 16.01
N PRO A 169 4.04 6.20 17.34
CA PRO A 169 4.66 5.19 18.19
C PRO A 169 4.35 3.78 17.70
N ILE A 170 5.34 2.89 17.68
CA ILE A 170 5.20 1.51 17.17
C ILE A 170 4.04 0.77 17.86
N SER A 171 3.86 0.98 19.15
CA SER A 171 2.78 0.38 19.93
C SER A 171 1.36 0.75 19.47
N THR A 172 1.22 1.83 18.70
CA THR A 172 -0.08 2.29 18.17
C THR A 172 -0.35 1.81 16.74
N TRP A 173 0.61 1.21 16.04
CA TRP A 173 0.45 0.75 14.66
C TRP A 173 -0.70 -0.25 14.46
N PRO A 174 -1.01 -1.16 15.40
CA PRO A 174 -2.17 -2.04 15.29
C PRO A 174 -3.53 -1.32 15.17
N SER A 175 -3.59 -0.03 15.51
CA SER A 175 -4.81 0.79 15.35
C SER A 175 -5.11 1.16 13.89
N ILE A 176 -4.12 1.05 12.99
CA ILE A 176 -4.32 1.27 11.56
C ILE A 176 -4.54 -0.09 10.90
N GLY A 177 -5.78 -0.35 10.51
CA GLY A 177 -6.17 -1.59 9.84
C GLY A 177 -5.73 -1.64 8.37
N GLY A 178 -5.99 -2.78 7.72
CA GLY A 178 -5.87 -2.89 6.27
C GLY A 178 -6.93 -2.05 5.55
N MET A 179 -6.80 -1.96 4.22
CA MET A 179 -7.77 -1.23 3.38
C MET A 179 -8.37 -2.16 2.32
N ALA A 180 -9.52 -1.77 1.76
CA ALA A 180 -10.18 -2.52 0.68
C ALA A 180 -9.38 -2.44 -0.63
N ASN A 181 -9.65 -3.34 -1.57
CA ASN A 181 -9.03 -3.31 -2.89
C ASN A 181 -9.42 -2.03 -3.65
N CYS A 182 -8.46 -1.42 -4.35
CA CYS A 182 -8.60 -0.14 -5.03
C CYS A 182 -9.08 1.02 -4.14
N HIS A 183 -8.88 0.92 -2.82
CA HIS A 183 -8.99 2.05 -1.89
C HIS A 183 -7.61 2.63 -1.63
N TRP A 184 -7.56 3.90 -1.19
CA TRP A 184 -6.29 4.60 -0.96
C TRP A 184 -6.22 5.33 0.38
N ALA A 185 -5.00 5.57 0.79
CA ALA A 185 -4.66 6.56 1.81
C ALA A 185 -4.09 7.81 1.12
N ALA A 186 -4.52 8.98 1.58
CA ALA A 186 -4.02 10.26 1.10
C ALA A 186 -3.27 10.97 2.23
N LEU A 187 -2.02 11.37 1.95
CA LEU A 187 -1.19 12.14 2.86
C LEU A 187 -0.86 13.48 2.23
N ALA A 188 -0.99 14.54 3.00
CA ALA A 188 -0.62 15.89 2.62
C ALA A 188 0.65 16.32 3.34
N ARG A 189 1.54 17.03 2.63
CA ARG A 189 2.77 17.56 3.19
C ARG A 189 2.50 18.70 4.15
N ARG A 190 3.32 18.80 5.19
CA ARG A 190 3.35 19.91 6.14
C ARG A 190 4.74 20.56 6.14
N ALA A 191 4.77 21.84 6.51
CA ALA A 191 6.03 22.56 6.71
C ALA A 191 6.71 22.16 8.03
N ASP A 192 5.94 21.72 9.02
CA ASP A 192 6.35 21.35 10.38
C ASP A 192 6.30 19.82 10.61
N HIS A 193 6.76 19.36 11.75
CA HIS A 193 6.65 17.95 12.14
C HIS A 193 5.31 17.62 12.81
N PRO A 194 4.78 16.39 12.56
CA PRO A 194 5.28 15.42 11.58
C PRO A 194 5.11 15.95 10.16
N ARG A 195 6.06 15.60 9.28
CA ARG A 195 6.10 16.09 7.90
C ARG A 195 4.87 15.74 7.07
N TRP A 196 4.13 14.69 7.45
CA TRP A 196 2.94 14.19 6.77
C TRP A 196 1.72 14.30 7.66
N ARG A 197 0.59 14.65 7.08
CA ARG A 197 -0.74 14.61 7.70
C ARG A 197 -1.62 13.67 6.88
N LEU A 198 -2.24 12.70 7.54
CA LEU A 198 -3.27 11.86 6.92
C LEU A 198 -4.50 12.70 6.62
N SER A 199 -4.91 12.79 5.36
CA SER A 199 -6.10 13.50 4.89
C SER A 199 -7.25 12.57 4.53
N GLY A 200 -6.96 11.28 4.32
CA GLY A 200 -7.96 10.23 4.09
C GLY A 200 -7.33 8.86 4.25
N TYR A 201 -8.11 7.87 4.71
CA TYR A 201 -7.68 6.48 4.83
C TYR A 201 -8.81 5.54 4.43
N ASN A 202 -8.50 4.53 3.65
CA ASN A 202 -9.45 3.58 3.08
C ASN A 202 -10.56 4.29 2.28
N VAL A 203 -10.19 5.33 1.53
CA VAL A 203 -11.10 6.10 0.68
C VAL A 203 -11.41 5.27 -0.56
N GLY A 204 -12.69 5.04 -0.82
CA GLY A 204 -13.19 4.33 -2.00
C GLY A 204 -13.53 5.26 -3.15
N TYR A 205 -13.81 4.68 -4.31
CA TYR A 205 -14.23 5.40 -5.52
C TYR A 205 -15.73 5.75 -5.52
N ASP A 206 -16.51 5.23 -4.58
CA ASP A 206 -17.95 5.51 -4.41
C ASP A 206 -18.23 6.73 -3.52
N VAL A 207 -17.20 7.41 -3.02
CA VAL A 207 -17.36 8.61 -2.21
C VAL A 207 -17.42 9.80 -3.15
N GLU A 208 -18.61 10.43 -3.28
CA GLU A 208 -18.72 11.75 -3.90
C GLU A 208 -17.74 12.73 -3.21
N PRO A 209 -17.05 13.57 -4.00
CA PRO A 209 -16.01 14.47 -3.49
C PRO A 209 -16.52 15.51 -2.50
#